data_50764733eaf57cc0f4b423750cd2e060
#
_entry.id   50764733eaf57cc0f4b423750cd2e060
#
_cell.length_a   1.000
_cell.length_b   1.000
_cell.length_c   1.000
_cell.angle_alpha   90.00
_cell.angle_beta   90.00
_cell.angle_gamma   90.00
#
_symmetry.space_group_name_H-M   'P 1'
#
loop_
_entity.id
_entity.type
_entity.pdbx_description
1 polymer ?
#
loop_
_entity_poly.entity_id
_entity_poly.type
_entity_poly.pdbx_seq_one_letter_code
_entity_poly.pdbx_strand_id
1 'polypeptide(L)'
;TNYLYFKSKKDFDGILLGSSRATFINYLDFTNMNIFNYSANAMSPIEYKDYLDFAKKVKGEDLKYIIIGLDFEGSGISKNSQFEKPNFYIDKTTTFLYRYKMLFSLDLYKKSKEQLENYKTYEKYYNRENIKFQNKVSEEERQLRYSGTLKTHIKNLLYPNYEYNNNYINILKTIKNENPNSKFIIYTSAVTAGLFLATIKEADKWQEYKNWLHQSVEVFGEINHFMTISTITKNLQNYPDDDHAYPDVLKLLANKLSNFENKDIPKDFGVKLTKDNIDKYLEDLEKQIYSQ
;
A
#
# COMPACT_ATOMS: atom_id res chain seq x y z
N THR A 1 -2.06 4.22 14.43
CA THR A 1 -2.79 4.93 13.35
C THR A 1 -4.16 5.39 13.83
N ASN A 2 -5.08 4.51 14.26
CA ASN A 2 -6.44 4.86 14.71
C ASN A 2 -6.46 6.00 15.75
N TYR A 3 -5.62 5.93 16.78
CA TYR A 3 -5.56 6.95 17.83
C TYR A 3 -5.10 8.30 17.29
N LEU A 4 -4.11 8.31 16.39
CA LEU A 4 -3.59 9.53 15.79
C LEU A 4 -4.66 10.21 14.93
N TYR A 5 -5.40 9.43 14.14
CA TYR A 5 -6.51 9.95 13.35
C TYR A 5 -7.62 10.50 14.25
N PHE A 6 -8.06 9.73 15.25
CA PHE A 6 -9.09 10.10 16.22
C PHE A 6 -8.77 11.40 17.00
N LYS A 7 -7.50 11.62 17.33
CA LYS A 7 -7.05 12.80 18.08
C LYS A 7 -6.45 13.90 17.20
N SER A 8 -6.45 13.71 15.89
CA SER A 8 -5.95 14.74 14.98
C SER A 8 -6.81 16.00 15.09
N LYS A 9 -6.11 17.13 15.16
CA LYS A 9 -6.74 18.45 15.04
C LYS A 9 -6.78 18.92 13.58
N LYS A 10 -6.19 18.15 12.65
CA LYS A 10 -6.19 18.47 11.23
C LYS A 10 -7.49 17.99 10.60
N ASP A 11 -8.10 18.84 9.83
CA ASP A 11 -9.26 18.50 9.02
C ASP A 11 -8.78 17.85 7.73
N PHE A 12 -8.70 16.52 7.71
CA PHE A 12 -8.29 15.77 6.53
C PHE A 12 -9.44 15.67 5.54
N ASP A 13 -9.19 15.98 4.27
CA ASP A 13 -10.14 15.78 3.16
C ASP A 13 -10.39 14.31 2.87
N GLY A 14 -9.41 13.46 3.13
CA GLY A 14 -9.47 12.04 2.81
C GLY A 14 -8.42 11.20 3.51
N ILE A 15 -8.43 9.92 3.20
CA ILE A 15 -7.49 8.95 3.76
C ILE A 15 -6.83 8.11 2.67
N LEU A 16 -5.62 7.63 2.97
CA LEU A 16 -4.89 6.65 2.19
C LEU A 16 -4.92 5.31 2.93
N LEU A 17 -5.46 4.28 2.29
CA LEU A 17 -5.45 2.89 2.75
C LEU A 17 -4.47 2.07 1.91
N GLY A 18 -3.82 1.11 2.54
CA GLY A 18 -2.87 0.23 1.87
C GLY A 18 -2.05 -0.58 2.88
N SER A 19 -1.20 -1.46 2.38
CA SER A 19 -0.31 -2.31 3.19
C SER A 19 0.94 -1.57 3.68
N SER A 20 1.95 -2.33 4.11
CA SER A 20 3.28 -1.80 4.48
C SER A 20 3.90 -0.94 3.38
N ARG A 21 3.64 -1.24 2.11
CA ARG A 21 4.14 -0.52 0.93
C ARG A 21 3.63 0.94 0.89
N ALA A 22 2.42 1.17 1.38
CA ALA A 22 1.83 2.51 1.46
C ALA A 22 2.25 3.31 2.71
N THR A 23 2.77 2.63 3.77
CA THR A 23 3.11 3.32 5.04
C THR A 23 4.22 4.37 4.90
N PHE A 24 5.04 4.27 3.86
CA PHE A 24 6.14 5.21 3.58
C PHE A 24 5.72 6.39 2.69
N ILE A 25 4.49 6.41 2.19
CA ILE A 25 3.97 7.55 1.43
C ILE A 25 3.79 8.72 2.40
N ASN A 26 4.53 9.80 2.17
CA ASN A 26 4.34 11.02 2.91
C ASN A 26 3.05 11.71 2.45
N TYR A 27 2.14 11.95 3.37
CA TYR A 27 0.86 12.60 3.06
C TYR A 27 1.01 14.04 2.55
N LEU A 28 2.12 14.70 2.83
CA LEU A 28 2.44 16.04 2.31
C LEU A 28 2.83 16.06 0.83
N ASP A 29 3.11 14.90 0.24
CA ASP A 29 3.45 14.78 -1.18
C ASP A 29 2.20 14.75 -2.09
N PHE A 30 0.99 14.67 -1.51
CA PHE A 30 -0.25 14.85 -2.24
C PHE A 30 -0.57 16.34 -2.43
N THR A 31 -0.55 16.81 -3.67
CA THR A 31 -0.82 18.20 -3.99
C THR A 31 -2.33 18.48 -4.02
N ASN A 32 -2.76 19.58 -3.42
CA ASN A 32 -4.17 20.00 -3.36
C ASN A 32 -5.13 19.01 -2.67
N MET A 33 -4.58 18.11 -1.84
CA MET A 33 -5.34 17.15 -1.05
C MET A 33 -4.75 17.08 0.35
N ASN A 34 -5.59 17.22 1.38
CA ASN A 34 -5.17 17.01 2.76
C ASN A 34 -5.50 15.58 3.19
N ILE A 35 -4.55 14.66 3.00
CA ILE A 35 -4.75 13.22 3.17
C ILE A 35 -4.11 12.74 4.47
N PHE A 36 -4.81 11.91 5.22
CA PHE A 36 -4.22 11.16 6.32
C PHE A 36 -3.75 9.78 5.81
N ASN A 37 -2.49 9.45 6.03
CA ASN A 37 -2.00 8.10 5.71
C ASN A 37 -2.47 7.12 6.80
N TYR A 38 -3.53 6.36 6.46
CA TYR A 38 -4.17 5.38 7.35
C TYR A 38 -3.65 3.96 7.14
N SER A 39 -2.72 3.75 6.21
CA SER A 39 -2.16 2.45 5.88
C SER A 39 -1.51 1.75 7.09
N ALA A 40 -1.47 0.44 7.06
CA ALA A 40 -0.84 -0.39 8.08
C ALA A 40 -0.20 -1.65 7.48
N ASN A 41 0.74 -2.27 8.21
CA ASN A 41 1.40 -3.48 7.76
C ASN A 41 0.38 -4.59 7.49
N ALA A 42 0.52 -5.25 6.35
CA ALA A 42 -0.32 -6.35 5.88
C ALA A 42 -1.84 -6.04 5.82
N MET A 43 -2.23 -4.76 5.85
CA MET A 43 -3.62 -4.36 5.67
C MET A 43 -4.09 -4.73 4.25
N SER A 44 -5.25 -5.35 4.16
CA SER A 44 -5.82 -5.87 2.91
C SER A 44 -7.22 -5.30 2.62
N PRO A 45 -7.72 -5.38 1.38
CA PRO A 45 -9.02 -4.82 0.99
C PRO A 45 -10.22 -5.27 1.84
N ILE A 46 -10.18 -6.48 2.38
CA ILE A 46 -11.26 -6.99 3.25
C ILE A 46 -11.43 -6.19 4.55
N GLU A 47 -10.36 -5.49 4.98
CA GLU A 47 -10.35 -4.70 6.21
C GLU A 47 -10.71 -3.23 5.97
N TYR A 48 -10.64 -2.76 4.71
CA TYR A 48 -10.77 -1.33 4.40
C TYR A 48 -12.11 -0.74 4.81
N LYS A 49 -13.19 -1.50 4.66
CA LYS A 49 -14.53 -1.06 5.05
C LYS A 49 -14.59 -0.59 6.51
N ASP A 50 -14.11 -1.40 7.45
CA ASP A 50 -14.18 -1.11 8.88
C ASP A 50 -13.38 0.17 9.22
N TYR A 51 -12.23 0.36 8.60
CA TYR A 51 -11.43 1.57 8.80
C TYR A 51 -12.04 2.80 8.13
N LEU A 52 -12.70 2.66 6.99
CA LEU A 52 -13.45 3.74 6.35
C LEU A 52 -14.63 4.17 7.21
N ASP A 53 -15.38 3.22 7.73
CA ASP A 53 -16.53 3.50 8.62
C ASP A 53 -16.07 4.22 9.90
N PHE A 54 -14.98 3.77 10.49
CA PHE A 54 -14.39 4.46 11.64
C PHE A 54 -13.93 5.87 11.28
N ALA A 55 -13.26 6.04 10.14
CA ALA A 55 -12.76 7.35 9.71
C ALA A 55 -13.91 8.35 9.48
N LYS A 56 -14.99 7.94 8.79
CA LYS A 56 -16.20 8.75 8.60
C LYS A 56 -16.86 9.08 9.93
N LYS A 57 -17.00 8.10 10.83
CA LYS A 57 -17.56 8.31 12.17
C LYS A 57 -16.77 9.36 12.97
N VAL A 58 -15.45 9.31 12.91
CA VAL A 58 -14.57 10.29 13.61
C VAL A 58 -14.68 11.67 12.99
N LYS A 59 -14.74 11.75 11.65
CA LYS A 59 -14.88 13.01 10.93
C LYS A 59 -16.28 13.63 11.09
N GLY A 60 -17.31 12.80 11.22
CA GLY A 60 -18.71 13.23 11.29
C GLY A 60 -19.35 13.49 9.93
N GLU A 61 -18.64 13.21 8.83
CA GLU A 61 -19.10 13.40 7.45
C GLU A 61 -18.37 12.45 6.49
N ASP A 62 -18.79 12.41 5.24
CA ASP A 62 -18.14 11.62 4.20
C ASP A 62 -16.74 12.16 3.89
N LEU A 63 -15.85 11.26 3.49
CA LEU A 63 -14.51 11.60 3.02
C LEU A 63 -14.57 12.10 1.57
N LYS A 64 -13.96 13.24 1.29
CA LYS A 64 -13.86 13.77 -0.08
C LYS A 64 -13.00 12.88 -0.98
N TYR A 65 -11.90 12.35 -0.43
CA TYR A 65 -10.98 11.46 -1.14
C TYR A 65 -10.78 10.15 -0.40
N ILE A 66 -10.82 9.04 -1.13
CA ILE A 66 -10.42 7.72 -0.68
C ILE A 66 -9.34 7.21 -1.62
N ILE A 67 -8.09 7.16 -1.13
CA ILE A 67 -6.94 6.65 -1.89
C ILE A 67 -6.68 5.23 -1.44
N ILE A 68 -6.62 4.27 -2.37
CA ILE A 68 -6.43 2.85 -2.07
C ILE A 68 -5.24 2.30 -2.85
N GLY A 69 -4.24 1.81 -2.10
CA GLY A 69 -3.18 0.98 -2.63
C GLY A 69 -3.62 -0.48 -2.66
N LEU A 70 -3.66 -1.05 -3.84
CA LEU A 70 -3.97 -2.46 -4.07
C LEU A 70 -2.68 -3.24 -4.29
N ASP A 71 -2.46 -4.25 -3.48
CA ASP A 71 -1.40 -5.23 -3.65
C ASP A 71 -1.97 -6.51 -4.23
N PHE A 72 -1.25 -7.15 -5.15
CA PHE A 72 -1.72 -8.37 -5.81
C PHE A 72 -2.03 -9.47 -4.80
N GLU A 73 -1.18 -9.66 -3.80
CA GLU A 73 -1.36 -10.66 -2.75
C GLU A 73 -2.65 -10.45 -1.94
N GLY A 74 -3.11 -9.19 -1.84
CA GLY A 74 -4.38 -8.83 -1.19
C GLY A 74 -5.63 -9.29 -1.94
N SER A 75 -5.50 -9.79 -3.17
CA SER A 75 -6.59 -10.42 -3.93
C SER A 75 -6.77 -11.90 -3.59
N GLY A 76 -5.88 -12.48 -2.82
CA GLY A 76 -5.97 -13.88 -2.37
C GLY A 76 -6.88 -14.07 -1.15
N ILE A 77 -7.29 -15.32 -0.93
CA ILE A 77 -7.96 -15.73 0.31
C ILE A 77 -6.92 -15.70 1.43
N SER A 78 -7.11 -14.81 2.41
CA SER A 78 -6.25 -14.79 3.59
C SER A 78 -6.52 -16.01 4.46
N LYS A 79 -5.59 -16.96 4.48
CA LYS A 79 -5.70 -18.19 5.28
C LYS A 79 -5.24 -18.02 6.73
N ASN A 80 -4.36 -17.05 6.99
CA ASN A 80 -3.84 -16.77 8.34
C ASN A 80 -3.62 -15.28 8.51
N SER A 81 -4.54 -14.60 9.16
CA SER A 81 -4.30 -13.24 9.63
C SER A 81 -3.33 -13.28 10.81
N GLN A 82 -2.18 -12.63 10.70
CA GLN A 82 -1.26 -12.41 11.83
C GLN A 82 -1.78 -11.33 12.78
N PHE A 83 -2.85 -10.67 12.42
CA PHE A 83 -3.42 -9.53 13.13
C PHE A 83 -4.87 -9.81 13.52
N GLU A 84 -5.32 -9.15 14.57
CA GLU A 84 -6.71 -9.15 14.97
C GLU A 84 -7.58 -8.38 13.96
N LYS A 85 -8.89 -8.61 13.99
CA LYS A 85 -9.85 -7.88 13.15
C LYS A 85 -9.81 -6.37 13.44
N PRO A 86 -10.12 -5.51 12.44
CA PRO A 86 -10.08 -4.06 12.60
C PRO A 86 -10.79 -3.52 13.84
N ASN A 87 -11.96 -4.06 14.17
CA ASN A 87 -12.76 -3.64 15.33
C ASN A 87 -12.02 -3.77 16.66
N PHE A 88 -11.17 -4.80 16.83
CA PHE A 88 -10.36 -4.95 18.03
C PHE A 88 -9.43 -3.74 18.26
N TYR A 89 -8.81 -3.22 17.18
CA TYR A 89 -7.93 -2.05 17.27
C TYR A 89 -8.73 -0.75 17.40
N ILE A 90 -9.88 -0.65 16.74
CA ILE A 90 -10.78 0.50 16.78
C ILE A 90 -11.33 0.67 18.20
N ASP A 91 -11.89 -0.38 18.77
CA ASP A 91 -12.50 -0.36 20.12
C ASP A 91 -11.47 -0.01 21.20
N LYS A 92 -10.25 -0.58 21.11
CA LYS A 92 -9.17 -0.19 22.02
C LYS A 92 -8.86 1.31 21.96
N THR A 93 -8.86 1.88 20.76
CA THR A 93 -8.55 3.31 20.57
C THR A 93 -9.51 4.23 21.28
N THR A 94 -10.79 3.86 21.34
CA THR A 94 -11.86 4.65 21.97
C THR A 94 -12.00 4.40 23.48
N THR A 95 -11.26 3.44 24.03
CA THR A 95 -11.30 3.11 25.47
C THR A 95 -10.78 4.26 26.32
N PHE A 96 -11.48 4.52 27.45
CA PHE A 96 -11.06 5.51 28.43
C PHE A 96 -9.62 5.29 28.90
N LEU A 97 -8.84 6.36 28.94
CA LEU A 97 -7.42 6.35 29.29
C LEU A 97 -6.50 5.52 28.36
N TYR A 98 -6.93 5.13 27.15
CA TYR A 98 -6.10 4.38 26.21
C TYR A 98 -4.69 4.97 26.02
N ARG A 99 -4.59 6.31 25.87
CA ARG A 99 -3.30 7.00 25.74
C ARG A 99 -2.35 6.69 26.91
N TYR A 100 -2.86 6.76 28.13
CA TYR A 100 -2.05 6.53 29.32
C TYR A 100 -1.66 5.06 29.46
N LYS A 101 -2.58 4.14 29.18
CA LYS A 101 -2.28 2.69 29.14
C LYS A 101 -1.15 2.37 28.15
N MET A 102 -1.17 3.02 26.99
CA MET A 102 -0.12 2.84 25.99
C MET A 102 1.20 3.47 26.43
N LEU A 103 1.19 4.73 26.93
CA LEU A 103 2.40 5.44 27.37
C LEU A 103 3.13 4.73 28.52
N PHE A 104 2.39 4.08 29.42
CA PHE A 104 2.95 3.35 30.56
C PHE A 104 3.07 1.85 30.31
N SER A 105 3.00 1.37 29.07
CA SER A 105 3.22 -0.03 28.76
C SER A 105 4.70 -0.40 28.76
N LEU A 106 5.01 -1.59 29.27
CA LEU A 106 6.39 -2.10 29.28
C LEU A 106 6.95 -2.23 27.85
N ASP A 107 6.10 -2.53 26.88
CA ASP A 107 6.52 -2.65 25.48
C ASP A 107 6.96 -1.31 24.92
N LEU A 108 6.20 -0.23 25.20
CA LEU A 108 6.61 1.10 24.76
C LEU A 108 7.88 1.57 25.46
N TYR A 109 8.03 1.26 26.75
CA TYR A 109 9.26 1.56 27.49
C TYR A 109 10.48 0.88 26.85
N LYS A 110 10.38 -0.45 26.59
CA LYS A 110 11.46 -1.22 25.94
C LYS A 110 11.80 -0.66 24.56
N LYS A 111 10.78 -0.37 23.75
CA LYS A 111 10.98 0.21 22.40
C LYS A 111 11.57 1.61 22.44
N SER A 112 11.16 2.43 23.41
CA SER A 112 11.73 3.77 23.58
C SER A 112 13.20 3.72 23.99
N LYS A 113 13.56 2.79 24.88
CA LYS A 113 14.96 2.58 25.29
C LYS A 113 15.80 2.10 24.10
N GLU A 114 15.35 1.08 23.38
CA GLU A 114 15.99 0.59 22.16
C GLU A 114 16.20 1.72 21.13
N GLN A 115 15.19 2.56 20.94
CA GLN A 115 15.27 3.69 20.01
C GLN A 115 16.29 4.76 20.46
N LEU A 116 16.39 5.04 21.76
CA LEU A 116 17.38 5.97 22.28
C LEU A 116 18.82 5.43 22.15
N GLU A 117 19.02 4.15 22.40
CA GLU A 117 20.33 3.48 22.27
C GLU A 117 20.81 3.43 20.81
N ASN A 118 19.88 3.25 19.87
CA ASN A 118 20.19 3.04 18.45
C ASN A 118 19.78 4.21 17.53
N TYR A 119 19.50 5.41 18.07
CA TYR A 119 18.89 6.49 17.29
C TYR A 119 19.68 6.90 16.03
N LYS A 120 21.02 6.74 16.04
CA LYS A 120 21.88 7.05 14.88
C LYS A 120 21.89 5.98 13.81
N THR A 121 21.50 4.76 14.17
CA THR A 121 21.53 3.58 13.28
C THR A 121 20.12 3.11 12.88
N TYR A 122 19.07 3.79 13.38
CA TYR A 122 17.70 3.43 13.05
C TYR A 122 17.45 3.61 11.55
N GLU A 123 17.15 2.52 10.90
CA GLU A 123 16.85 2.53 9.46
C GLU A 123 15.48 3.11 9.14
N LYS A 124 14.50 2.77 9.99
CA LYS A 124 13.07 3.16 9.79
C LYS A 124 12.56 3.85 11.05
N TYR A 125 12.04 5.05 10.93
CA TYR A 125 11.47 5.78 12.06
C TYR A 125 10.33 6.70 11.65
N TYR A 126 9.51 7.10 12.62
CA TYR A 126 8.48 8.11 12.44
C TYR A 126 8.92 9.43 13.09
N ASN A 127 8.68 10.54 12.41
CA ASN A 127 8.82 11.86 13.03
C ASN A 127 7.56 12.25 13.84
N ARG A 128 7.55 13.45 14.40
CA ARG A 128 6.41 13.95 15.20
C ARG A 128 5.14 14.21 14.37
N GLU A 129 5.29 14.44 13.06
CA GLU A 129 4.22 14.62 12.09
C GLU A 129 3.65 13.28 11.59
N ASN A 130 4.11 12.15 12.14
CA ASN A 130 3.73 10.80 11.71
C ASN A 130 4.15 10.48 10.26
N ILE A 131 5.25 11.09 9.81
CA ILE A 131 5.87 10.76 8.53
C ILE A 131 6.90 9.66 8.79
N LYS A 132 6.84 8.59 8.02
CA LYS A 132 7.77 7.46 8.11
C LYS A 132 8.96 7.69 7.20
N PHE A 133 10.14 7.59 7.77
CA PHE A 133 11.41 7.70 7.07
C PHE A 133 12.08 6.33 6.96
N GLN A 134 12.90 6.20 5.93
CA GLN A 134 13.76 5.04 5.72
C GLN A 134 15.10 5.50 5.15
N ASN A 135 16.18 5.16 5.85
CA ASN A 135 17.53 5.39 5.36
C ASN A 135 17.88 4.34 4.29
N LYS A 136 18.73 4.73 3.34
CA LYS A 136 19.23 3.80 2.33
C LYS A 136 20.17 2.79 2.98
N VAL A 137 19.99 1.53 2.63
CA VAL A 137 20.86 0.42 3.05
C VAL A 137 22.04 0.29 2.09
N SER A 138 23.11 -0.42 2.53
CA SER A 138 24.25 -0.74 1.66
C SER A 138 23.82 -1.64 0.49
N GLU A 139 24.63 -1.70 -0.56
CA GLU A 139 24.37 -2.58 -1.70
C GLU A 139 24.33 -4.05 -1.30
N GLU A 140 25.27 -4.49 -0.47
CA GLU A 140 25.33 -5.87 0.02
C GLU A 140 24.08 -6.25 0.83
N GLU A 141 23.66 -5.37 1.74
CA GLU A 141 22.46 -5.59 2.52
C GLU A 141 21.20 -5.59 1.65
N ARG A 142 21.12 -4.72 0.65
CA ARG A 142 20.00 -4.70 -0.31
C ARG A 142 19.90 -6.02 -1.07
N GLN A 143 21.02 -6.53 -1.60
CA GLN A 143 21.05 -7.79 -2.35
C GLN A 143 20.63 -8.98 -1.47
N LEU A 144 21.09 -9.00 -0.22
CA LEU A 144 20.69 -10.03 0.75
C LEU A 144 19.19 -9.97 1.04
N ARG A 145 18.66 -8.78 1.32
CA ARG A 145 17.23 -8.57 1.59
C ARG A 145 16.40 -8.91 0.38
N TYR A 146 16.76 -8.37 -0.79
CA TYR A 146 16.06 -8.62 -2.04
C TYR A 146 15.89 -10.11 -2.31
N SER A 147 16.99 -10.88 -2.28
CA SER A 147 16.94 -12.31 -2.54
C SER A 147 16.13 -13.10 -1.50
N GLY A 148 16.24 -12.71 -0.23
CA GLY A 148 15.51 -13.36 0.87
C GLY A 148 14.00 -13.09 0.84
N THR A 149 13.61 -11.83 0.60
CA THR A 149 12.20 -11.44 0.53
C THR A 149 11.54 -11.94 -0.73
N LEU A 150 12.21 -11.85 -1.89
CA LEU A 150 11.71 -12.40 -3.16
C LEU A 150 11.39 -13.89 -3.06
N LYS A 151 12.30 -14.68 -2.51
CA LYS A 151 12.07 -16.12 -2.28
C LYS A 151 10.86 -16.38 -1.38
N THR A 152 10.69 -15.53 -0.36
CA THR A 152 9.54 -15.63 0.56
C THR A 152 8.23 -15.28 -0.14
N HIS A 153 8.22 -14.20 -0.95
CA HIS A 153 7.04 -13.79 -1.72
C HIS A 153 6.62 -14.87 -2.73
N ILE A 154 7.56 -15.42 -3.50
CA ILE A 154 7.26 -16.53 -4.42
C ILE A 154 6.63 -17.70 -3.67
N LYS A 155 7.24 -18.14 -2.56
CA LYS A 155 6.69 -19.23 -1.73
C LYS A 155 5.27 -18.93 -1.25
N ASN A 156 4.98 -17.68 -0.89
CA ASN A 156 3.65 -17.28 -0.42
C ASN A 156 2.62 -17.22 -1.55
N LEU A 157 3.03 -17.04 -2.80
CA LEU A 157 2.17 -17.05 -3.97
C LEU A 157 1.89 -18.46 -4.54
N LEU A 158 2.65 -19.46 -4.09
CA LEU A 158 2.40 -20.85 -4.50
C LEU A 158 1.26 -21.47 -3.67
N TYR A 159 0.54 -22.41 -4.31
CA TYR A 159 -0.43 -23.24 -3.59
C TYR A 159 0.26 -24.07 -2.50
N PRO A 160 -0.30 -24.24 -1.29
CA PRO A 160 -1.65 -23.81 -0.87
C PRO A 160 -1.72 -22.43 -0.22
N ASN A 161 -0.66 -21.64 -0.24
CA ASN A 161 -0.60 -20.37 0.49
C ASN A 161 -1.43 -19.26 -0.16
N TYR A 162 -1.43 -19.21 -1.49
CA TYR A 162 -2.23 -18.27 -2.27
C TYR A 162 -3.27 -19.00 -3.10
N GLU A 163 -4.50 -18.50 -3.01
CA GLU A 163 -5.63 -18.87 -3.85
C GLU A 163 -6.42 -17.59 -4.14
N TYR A 164 -6.72 -17.32 -5.41
CA TYR A 164 -7.46 -16.12 -5.78
C TYR A 164 -8.86 -16.10 -5.15
N ASN A 165 -9.22 -14.96 -4.56
CA ASN A 165 -10.50 -14.80 -3.89
C ASN A 165 -11.59 -14.45 -4.90
N ASN A 166 -12.44 -15.41 -5.27
CA ASN A 166 -13.55 -15.19 -6.18
C ASN A 166 -14.55 -14.12 -5.69
N ASN A 167 -14.55 -13.81 -4.38
CA ASN A 167 -15.38 -12.75 -3.81
C ASN A 167 -14.67 -11.37 -3.81
N TYR A 168 -13.45 -11.27 -4.34
CA TYR A 168 -12.65 -10.04 -4.31
C TYR A 168 -13.38 -8.85 -4.95
N ILE A 169 -14.03 -9.06 -6.09
CA ILE A 169 -14.81 -8.03 -6.76
C ILE A 169 -15.95 -7.47 -5.88
N ASN A 170 -16.61 -8.32 -5.09
CA ASN A 170 -17.70 -7.88 -4.20
C ASN A 170 -17.16 -7.07 -3.02
N ILE A 171 -15.96 -7.40 -2.53
CA ILE A 171 -15.28 -6.60 -1.50
C ILE A 171 -15.03 -5.18 -2.04
N LEU A 172 -14.49 -5.05 -3.26
CA LEU A 172 -14.26 -3.76 -3.89
C LEU A 172 -15.57 -3.00 -4.17
N LYS A 173 -16.61 -3.69 -4.67
CA LYS A 173 -17.95 -3.11 -4.92
C LYS A 173 -18.57 -2.58 -3.62
N THR A 174 -18.44 -3.32 -2.51
CA THR A 174 -18.94 -2.88 -1.20
C THR A 174 -18.24 -1.59 -0.77
N ILE A 175 -16.91 -1.53 -0.84
CA ILE A 175 -16.14 -0.33 -0.51
C ILE A 175 -16.61 0.87 -1.33
N LYS A 176 -16.79 0.71 -2.64
CA LYS A 176 -17.22 1.80 -3.52
C LYS A 176 -18.65 2.24 -3.24
N ASN A 177 -19.59 1.29 -3.14
CA ASN A 177 -21.02 1.57 -3.01
C ASN A 177 -21.37 2.23 -1.67
N GLU A 178 -20.64 1.92 -0.60
CA GLU A 178 -20.85 2.52 0.72
C GLU A 178 -20.19 3.91 0.87
N ASN A 179 -19.50 4.38 -0.18
CA ASN A 179 -18.86 5.69 -0.21
C ASN A 179 -19.18 6.45 -1.53
N PRO A 180 -20.46 6.63 -1.87
CA PRO A 180 -20.88 7.17 -3.17
C PRO A 180 -20.47 8.63 -3.40
N ASN A 181 -20.26 9.39 -2.31
CA ASN A 181 -19.90 10.82 -2.36
C ASN A 181 -18.37 11.03 -2.37
N SER A 182 -17.59 9.97 -2.29
CA SER A 182 -16.12 10.06 -2.26
C SER A 182 -15.51 9.91 -3.65
N LYS A 183 -14.47 10.69 -3.93
CA LYS A 183 -13.62 10.48 -5.10
C LYS A 183 -12.58 9.40 -4.78
N PHE A 184 -12.68 8.28 -5.49
CA PHE A 184 -11.70 7.19 -5.38
C PHE A 184 -10.48 7.47 -6.26
N ILE A 185 -9.28 7.22 -5.70
CA ILE A 185 -8.00 7.21 -6.40
C ILE A 185 -7.35 5.87 -6.10
N ILE A 186 -7.38 4.98 -7.07
CA ILE A 186 -6.87 3.61 -6.93
C ILE A 186 -5.50 3.51 -7.57
N TYR A 187 -4.58 2.84 -6.88
CA TYR A 187 -3.27 2.53 -7.44
C TYR A 187 -2.81 1.13 -7.05
N THR A 188 -1.93 0.53 -7.85
CA THR A 188 -1.22 -0.69 -7.49
C THR A 188 0.17 -0.34 -6.98
N SER A 189 0.69 -1.06 -5.99
CA SER A 189 1.99 -0.76 -5.42
C SER A 189 3.14 -0.93 -6.42
N ALA A 190 4.09 0.01 -6.39
CA ALA A 190 5.29 -0.02 -7.24
C ALA A 190 6.33 -0.98 -6.63
N VAL A 191 6.20 -2.27 -6.87
CA VAL A 191 7.19 -3.28 -6.48
C VAL A 191 8.31 -3.37 -7.53
N THR A 192 9.41 -4.05 -7.22
CA THR A 192 10.49 -4.26 -8.20
C THR A 192 10.00 -5.06 -9.42
N ALA A 193 10.55 -4.76 -10.59
CA ALA A 193 10.29 -5.55 -11.79
C ALA A 193 10.64 -7.04 -11.59
N GLY A 194 11.63 -7.35 -10.74
CA GLY A 194 11.98 -8.72 -10.40
C GLY A 194 10.86 -9.44 -9.64
N LEU A 195 10.26 -8.83 -8.62
CA LEU A 195 9.11 -9.42 -7.91
C LEU A 195 7.92 -9.58 -8.86
N PHE A 196 7.63 -8.56 -9.69
CA PHE A 196 6.58 -8.67 -10.69
C PHE A 196 6.79 -9.86 -11.64
N LEU A 197 8.00 -9.97 -12.24
CA LEU A 197 8.32 -11.07 -13.14
C LEU A 197 8.28 -12.44 -12.45
N ALA A 198 8.78 -12.53 -11.22
CA ALA A 198 8.72 -13.76 -10.44
C ALA A 198 7.27 -14.15 -10.10
N THR A 199 6.40 -13.18 -9.79
CA THR A 199 4.96 -13.42 -9.61
C THR A 199 4.34 -14.06 -10.86
N ILE A 200 4.69 -13.55 -12.04
CA ILE A 200 4.11 -14.04 -13.30
C ILE A 200 4.76 -15.37 -13.76
N LYS A 201 6.10 -15.42 -13.82
CA LYS A 201 6.82 -16.55 -14.42
C LYS A 201 7.06 -17.72 -13.45
N GLU A 202 7.49 -17.40 -12.20
CA GLU A 202 7.89 -18.44 -11.25
C GLU A 202 6.70 -18.93 -10.42
N ALA A 203 5.82 -18.03 -9.99
CA ALA A 203 4.61 -18.40 -9.27
C ALA A 203 3.42 -18.72 -10.21
N ASP A 204 3.57 -18.51 -11.52
CA ASP A 204 2.54 -18.77 -12.56
C ASP A 204 1.19 -18.08 -12.26
N LYS A 205 1.24 -16.75 -11.99
CA LYS A 205 0.06 -15.97 -11.59
C LYS A 205 -0.44 -15.00 -12.66
N TRP A 206 -0.13 -15.26 -13.94
CA TRP A 206 -0.56 -14.36 -15.03
C TRP A 206 -2.08 -14.21 -15.14
N GLN A 207 -2.83 -15.30 -15.01
CA GLN A 207 -4.29 -15.25 -15.14
C GLN A 207 -4.93 -14.52 -13.95
N GLU A 208 -4.48 -14.81 -12.73
CA GLU A 208 -4.97 -14.12 -11.52
C GLU A 208 -4.61 -12.64 -11.53
N TYR A 209 -3.42 -12.29 -12.02
CA TYR A 209 -3.01 -10.90 -12.18
C TYR A 209 -3.91 -10.15 -13.18
N LYS A 210 -4.23 -10.74 -14.33
CA LYS A 210 -5.20 -10.16 -15.28
C LYS A 210 -6.56 -9.97 -14.63
N ASN A 211 -7.09 -10.99 -13.96
CA ASN A 211 -8.37 -10.92 -13.27
C ASN A 211 -8.40 -9.80 -12.21
N TRP A 212 -7.33 -9.68 -11.42
CA TRP A 212 -7.19 -8.63 -10.41
C TRP A 212 -7.27 -7.22 -11.00
N LEU A 213 -6.57 -6.96 -12.10
CA LEU A 213 -6.60 -5.68 -12.79
C LEU A 213 -7.97 -5.41 -13.42
N HIS A 214 -8.55 -6.38 -14.12
CA HIS A 214 -9.88 -6.25 -14.72
C HIS A 214 -10.96 -5.95 -13.68
N GLN A 215 -11.01 -6.70 -12.58
CA GLN A 215 -11.97 -6.46 -11.52
C GLN A 215 -11.79 -5.09 -10.85
N SER A 216 -10.55 -4.65 -10.67
CA SER A 216 -10.25 -3.33 -10.13
C SER A 216 -10.74 -2.20 -11.06
N VAL A 217 -10.48 -2.33 -12.36
CA VAL A 217 -10.97 -1.38 -13.38
C VAL A 217 -12.49 -1.45 -13.53
N GLU A 218 -13.09 -2.65 -13.50
CA GLU A 218 -14.55 -2.82 -13.55
C GLU A 218 -15.23 -2.04 -12.44
N VAL A 219 -14.71 -2.16 -11.21
CA VAL A 219 -15.32 -1.53 -10.04
C VAL A 219 -15.08 -0.02 -10.03
N PHE A 220 -13.85 0.44 -10.21
CA PHE A 220 -13.50 1.84 -10.00
C PHE A 220 -13.53 2.71 -11.27
N GLY A 221 -13.57 2.08 -12.45
CA GLY A 221 -13.55 2.74 -13.75
C GLY A 221 -12.15 3.00 -14.27
N GLU A 222 -11.25 3.46 -13.42
CA GLU A 222 -9.84 3.68 -13.72
C GLU A 222 -8.94 3.33 -12.53
N ILE A 223 -7.70 2.90 -12.81
CA ILE A 223 -6.66 2.70 -11.79
C ILE A 223 -5.32 3.23 -12.29
N ASN A 224 -4.46 3.66 -11.37
CA ASN A 224 -3.08 4.01 -11.65
C ASN A 224 -2.19 2.79 -11.38
N HIS A 225 -1.71 2.15 -12.41
CA HIS A 225 -1.02 0.89 -12.31
C HIS A 225 0.50 1.05 -12.31
N PHE A 226 1.15 0.64 -11.20
CA PHE A 226 2.60 0.74 -11.01
C PHE A 226 3.30 -0.63 -10.88
N MET A 227 2.58 -1.73 -10.62
CA MET A 227 3.14 -3.08 -10.56
C MET A 227 3.44 -3.61 -11.97
N THR A 228 4.47 -3.07 -12.59
CA THR A 228 4.84 -3.35 -14.00
C THR A 228 6.34 -3.10 -14.21
N ILE A 229 6.80 -3.39 -15.42
CA ILE A 229 8.18 -3.15 -15.84
C ILE A 229 8.32 -1.67 -16.25
N SER A 230 9.15 -0.91 -15.53
CA SER A 230 9.41 0.49 -15.80
C SER A 230 10.86 0.86 -15.44
N THR A 231 11.30 2.05 -15.83
CA THR A 231 12.61 2.60 -15.44
C THR A 231 12.80 2.59 -13.91
N ILE A 232 11.76 2.94 -13.15
CA ILE A 232 11.80 2.94 -11.68
C ILE A 232 11.86 1.52 -11.12
N THR A 233 10.98 0.62 -11.57
CA THR A 233 10.84 -0.73 -10.99
C THR A 233 12.00 -1.66 -11.35
N LYS A 234 12.73 -1.39 -12.43
CA LYS A 234 13.96 -2.10 -12.80
C LYS A 234 15.18 -1.68 -11.98
N ASN A 235 15.19 -0.48 -11.41
CA ASN A 235 16.33 0.03 -10.67
C ASN A 235 16.25 -0.34 -9.20
N LEU A 236 17.01 -1.34 -8.77
CA LEU A 236 17.06 -1.81 -7.38
C LEU A 236 17.56 -0.74 -6.38
N GLN A 237 18.22 0.33 -6.83
CA GLN A 237 18.59 1.45 -5.96
C GLN A 237 17.37 2.20 -5.41
N ASN A 238 16.21 2.00 -6.00
CA ASN A 238 14.93 2.58 -5.57
C ASN A 238 14.27 1.79 -4.42
N TYR A 239 14.87 0.66 -4.00
CA TYR A 239 14.26 -0.31 -3.09
C TYR A 239 15.27 -0.79 -2.05
N PRO A 240 14.89 -0.97 -0.77
CA PRO A 240 15.70 -1.67 0.22
C PRO A 240 15.58 -3.21 0.14
N ASP A 241 14.51 -3.71 -0.50
CA ASP A 241 14.16 -5.12 -0.68
C ASP A 241 13.41 -5.29 -2.02
N ASP A 242 12.62 -6.35 -2.22
CA ASP A 242 11.92 -6.60 -3.49
C ASP A 242 10.56 -5.89 -3.61
N ASP A 243 9.94 -5.44 -2.52
CA ASP A 243 8.56 -4.97 -2.53
C ASP A 243 8.32 -3.57 -1.92
N HIS A 244 9.26 -3.03 -1.16
CA HIS A 244 9.14 -1.70 -0.56
C HIS A 244 9.96 -0.67 -1.35
N ALA A 245 9.31 0.34 -1.88
CA ALA A 245 10.01 1.47 -2.51
C ALA A 245 10.46 2.49 -1.45
N TYR A 246 11.61 3.14 -1.68
CA TYR A 246 12.05 4.26 -0.84
C TYR A 246 11.08 5.46 -0.91
N PRO A 247 11.04 6.30 0.14
CA PRO A 247 10.16 7.49 0.17
C PRO A 247 10.31 8.41 -1.04
N ASP A 248 11.50 8.51 -1.63
CA ASP A 248 11.74 9.32 -2.84
C ASP A 248 10.89 8.83 -4.04
N VAL A 249 10.80 7.51 -4.22
CA VAL A 249 9.95 6.90 -5.27
C VAL A 249 8.48 7.11 -4.95
N LEU A 250 8.11 6.94 -3.68
CA LEU A 250 6.72 7.10 -3.23
C LEU A 250 6.24 8.55 -3.33
N LYS A 251 7.16 9.52 -3.26
CA LYS A 251 6.87 10.92 -3.59
C LYS A 251 6.47 11.07 -5.06
N LEU A 252 7.19 10.46 -5.99
CA LEU A 252 6.82 10.48 -7.41
C LEU A 252 5.44 9.85 -7.64
N LEU A 253 5.15 8.74 -6.96
CA LEU A 253 3.85 8.09 -6.99
C LEU A 253 2.74 9.02 -6.47
N ALA A 254 2.90 9.62 -5.28
CA ALA A 254 1.92 10.54 -4.70
C ALA A 254 1.67 11.77 -5.58
N ASN A 255 2.73 12.33 -6.16
CA ASN A 255 2.61 13.43 -7.12
C ASN A 255 1.76 13.01 -8.34
N LYS A 256 2.02 11.83 -8.91
CA LYS A 256 1.24 11.32 -10.05
C LYS A 256 -0.23 11.10 -9.68
N LEU A 257 -0.52 10.53 -8.51
CA LEU A 257 -1.89 10.31 -8.01
C LEU A 257 -2.65 11.63 -7.77
N SER A 258 -1.96 12.70 -7.41
CA SER A 258 -2.54 14.03 -7.21
C SER A 258 -2.53 14.91 -8.48
N ASN A 259 -2.14 14.37 -9.64
CA ASN A 259 -1.99 15.07 -10.92
C ASN A 259 -1.04 16.28 -10.82
N PHE A 260 0.00 16.18 -10.00
CA PHE A 260 1.03 17.20 -9.93
C PHE A 260 2.08 16.95 -11.02
N GLU A 261 2.33 17.97 -11.85
CA GLU A 261 3.38 17.92 -12.86
C GLU A 261 4.76 17.92 -12.19
N ASN A 262 5.40 16.77 -12.19
CA ASN A 262 6.75 16.60 -11.72
C ASN A 262 7.61 16.04 -12.85
N LYS A 263 8.61 16.82 -13.28
CA LYS A 263 9.50 16.48 -14.41
C LYS A 263 10.40 15.25 -14.11
N ASP A 264 10.57 14.93 -12.84
CA ASP A 264 11.37 13.78 -12.39
C ASP A 264 10.62 12.44 -12.54
N ILE A 265 9.33 12.47 -12.85
CA ILE A 265 8.54 11.24 -13.08
C ILE A 265 8.84 10.72 -14.49
N PRO A 266 9.47 9.52 -14.61
CA PRO A 266 9.65 8.88 -15.90
C PRO A 266 8.32 8.62 -16.59
N LYS A 267 8.29 8.73 -17.91
CA LYS A 267 7.04 8.54 -18.69
C LYS A 267 6.44 7.15 -18.54
N ASP A 268 7.29 6.15 -18.32
CA ASP A 268 6.91 4.74 -18.13
C ASP A 268 6.58 4.38 -16.68
N PHE A 269 6.67 5.34 -15.73
CA PHE A 269 6.33 5.09 -14.34
C PHE A 269 4.85 5.30 -14.08
N GLY A 270 4.12 4.19 -14.02
CA GLY A 270 2.67 4.14 -13.78
C GLY A 270 1.85 4.44 -15.03
N VAL A 271 0.93 3.57 -15.32
CA VAL A 271 0.00 3.65 -16.44
C VAL A 271 -1.42 3.80 -15.89
N LYS A 272 -2.20 4.70 -16.48
CA LYS A 272 -3.64 4.78 -16.18
C LYS A 272 -4.36 3.70 -16.99
N LEU A 273 -4.92 2.71 -16.30
CA LEU A 273 -5.72 1.65 -16.89
C LEU A 273 -7.20 2.00 -16.76
N THR A 274 -7.92 1.82 -17.86
CA THR A 274 -9.36 2.00 -17.99
C THR A 274 -9.95 0.81 -18.74
N LYS A 275 -11.28 0.71 -18.82
CA LYS A 275 -11.94 -0.33 -19.62
C LYS A 275 -11.52 -0.32 -21.09
N ASP A 276 -11.17 0.85 -21.63
CA ASP A 276 -10.87 1.01 -23.05
C ASP A 276 -9.46 0.57 -23.44
N ASN A 277 -8.51 0.53 -22.48
CA ASN A 277 -7.10 0.28 -22.76
C ASN A 277 -6.49 -0.94 -22.08
N ILE A 278 -7.18 -1.53 -21.10
CA ILE A 278 -6.60 -2.60 -20.27
C ILE A 278 -6.24 -3.85 -21.09
N ASP A 279 -7.08 -4.27 -22.03
CA ASP A 279 -6.83 -5.49 -22.83
C ASP A 279 -5.58 -5.32 -23.69
N LYS A 280 -5.49 -4.20 -24.40
CA LYS A 280 -4.30 -3.87 -25.20
C LYS A 280 -3.05 -3.75 -24.34
N TYR A 281 -3.16 -3.11 -23.18
CA TYR A 281 -2.04 -3.01 -22.24
C TYR A 281 -1.54 -4.40 -21.81
N LEU A 282 -2.46 -5.31 -21.46
CA LEU A 282 -2.10 -6.67 -21.02
C LEU A 282 -1.50 -7.51 -22.16
N GLU A 283 -1.98 -7.39 -23.39
CA GLU A 283 -1.37 -8.03 -24.55
C GLU A 283 0.08 -7.55 -24.80
N ASP A 284 0.30 -6.23 -24.72
CA ASP A 284 1.61 -5.64 -24.94
C ASP A 284 2.58 -6.02 -23.80
N LEU A 285 2.08 -6.05 -22.55
CA LEU A 285 2.84 -6.48 -21.38
C LEU A 285 3.20 -7.97 -21.47
N GLU A 286 2.29 -8.83 -21.90
CA GLU A 286 2.54 -10.27 -22.08
C GLU A 286 3.66 -10.51 -23.10
N LYS A 287 3.63 -9.80 -24.23
CA LYS A 287 4.73 -9.83 -25.20
C LYS A 287 6.05 -9.39 -24.57
N GLN A 288 6.04 -8.31 -23.82
CA GLN A 288 7.25 -7.81 -23.13
C GLN A 288 7.81 -8.81 -22.11
N ILE A 289 6.94 -9.53 -21.38
CA ILE A 289 7.33 -10.54 -20.38
C ILE A 289 7.98 -11.75 -21.03
N TYR A 290 7.40 -12.26 -22.12
CA TYR A 290 7.81 -13.53 -22.74
C TYR A 290 8.78 -13.37 -23.93
N SER A 291 9.07 -12.12 -24.37
CA SER A 291 10.09 -11.85 -25.38
C SER A 291 11.50 -11.63 -24.80
N GLN A 292 11.62 -11.62 -23.47
CA GLN A 292 12.89 -11.58 -22.71
C GLN A 292 13.21 -13.00 -22.24
#